data_ec4bf6f2cacdd51b31fc82ba31aa4046
#
_entry.id   ec4bf6f2cacdd51b31fc82ba31aa4046
#
_cell.length_a   1.000
_cell.length_b   1.000
_cell.length_c   1.000
_cell.angle_alpha   90.00
_cell.angle_beta   90.00
_cell.angle_gamma   90.00
#
_symmetry.space_group_name_H-M   'P 1'
#
loop_
_entity.id
_entity.type
_entity.pdbx_description
1 polymer ?
#
loop_
_entity_poly.entity_id
_entity_poly.type
_entity_poly.pdbx_seq_one_letter_code
_entity_poly.pdbx_strand_id
1 'polypeptide(L)'
;IKNYAVTAERKEDAAMTKTEKAIRQMETWAKDDSHGYDQDYRWGEKGDYDCSSAVIQAWQNAGVPVKSGGATYTGDMKNVFLKNGFVDVTSKVNVATGSGLLRGDVLLNETHHVAMYCGNGKEVEASINEKGTAHGGKPGDQTGKEFLIRSYRNYPWNCVLRYSGNISSASD
;
A
#
# COMPACT_ATOMS: atom_id res chain seq x y z
N ILE A 1 24.66 -15.02 -23.00
CA ILE A 1 24.30 -13.65 -22.59
C ILE A 1 22.84 -13.57 -22.21
N LYS A 2 21.91 -14.05 -23.07
CA LYS A 2 20.47 -14.04 -22.78
C LYS A 2 20.12 -14.85 -21.54
N ASN A 3 20.75 -16.02 -21.38
CA ASN A 3 20.52 -16.89 -20.20
C ASN A 3 20.99 -16.23 -18.91
N TYR A 4 22.08 -15.47 -18.97
CA TYR A 4 22.60 -14.75 -17.81
C TYR A 4 21.62 -13.66 -17.35
N ALA A 5 21.08 -12.86 -18.28
CA ALA A 5 20.11 -11.80 -17.96
C ALA A 5 18.84 -12.36 -17.32
N VAL A 6 18.26 -13.44 -17.88
CA VAL A 6 17.08 -14.10 -17.33
C VAL A 6 17.34 -14.63 -15.92
N THR A 7 18.51 -15.21 -15.69
CA THR A 7 18.90 -15.72 -14.37
C THR A 7 19.03 -14.59 -13.34
N ALA A 8 19.59 -13.45 -13.72
CA ALA A 8 19.73 -12.28 -12.87
C ALA A 8 18.35 -11.73 -12.45
N GLU A 9 17.44 -11.60 -13.41
CA GLU A 9 16.07 -11.16 -13.15
C GLU A 9 15.34 -12.10 -12.16
N ARG A 10 15.46 -13.41 -12.34
CA ARG A 10 14.86 -14.41 -11.43
C ARG A 10 15.44 -14.33 -10.04
N LYS A 11 16.75 -14.09 -9.91
CA LYS A 11 17.39 -13.91 -8.59
C LYS A 11 16.90 -12.65 -7.90
N GLU A 12 16.74 -11.57 -8.64
CA GLU A 12 16.23 -10.30 -8.12
C GLU A 12 14.80 -10.48 -7.58
N ASP A 13 13.91 -11.12 -8.34
CA ASP A 13 12.55 -11.42 -7.92
C ASP A 13 12.53 -12.32 -6.67
N ALA A 14 13.34 -13.37 -6.65
CA ALA A 14 13.40 -14.28 -5.51
C ALA A 14 13.92 -13.60 -4.24
N ALA A 15 14.80 -12.60 -4.40
CA ALA A 15 15.35 -11.84 -3.27
C ALA A 15 14.44 -10.70 -2.80
N MET A 16 13.38 -10.38 -3.55
CA MET A 16 12.49 -9.28 -3.21
C MET A 16 11.70 -9.58 -1.94
N THR A 17 11.78 -8.66 -0.96
CA THR A 17 11.04 -8.77 0.30
C THR A 17 9.54 -8.61 0.07
N LYS A 18 8.75 -9.09 1.04
CA LYS A 18 7.30 -8.90 1.02
C LYS A 18 6.93 -7.41 1.05
N THR A 19 7.68 -6.62 1.82
CA THR A 19 7.50 -5.16 1.84
C THR A 19 7.68 -4.56 0.45
N GLU A 20 8.77 -4.93 -0.25
CA GLU A 20 9.03 -4.41 -1.59
C GLU A 20 7.96 -4.85 -2.59
N LYS A 21 7.49 -6.09 -2.50
CA LYS A 21 6.39 -6.59 -3.33
C LYS A 21 5.11 -5.77 -3.11
N ALA A 22 4.77 -5.48 -1.85
CA ALA A 22 3.56 -4.73 -1.52
C ALA A 22 3.62 -3.30 -2.05
N ILE A 23 4.71 -2.59 -1.80
CA ILE A 23 4.81 -1.19 -2.25
C ILE A 23 4.90 -1.10 -3.77
N ARG A 24 5.59 -2.00 -4.44
CA ARG A 24 5.63 -2.04 -5.92
C ARG A 24 4.27 -2.33 -6.52
N GLN A 25 3.46 -3.17 -5.87
CA GLN A 25 2.08 -3.40 -6.32
C GLN A 25 1.27 -2.11 -6.31
N MET A 26 1.36 -1.34 -5.24
CA MET A 26 0.69 -0.04 -5.13
C MET A 26 1.17 0.93 -6.20
N GLU A 27 2.48 1.01 -6.40
CA GLU A 27 3.08 1.89 -7.41
C GLU A 27 2.68 1.48 -8.83
N THR A 28 2.61 0.18 -9.10
CA THR A 28 2.17 -0.34 -10.40
C THR A 28 0.72 0.05 -10.69
N TRP A 29 -0.16 -0.12 -9.70
CA TRP A 29 -1.56 0.30 -9.86
C TRP A 29 -1.68 1.81 -10.08
N ALA A 30 -0.89 2.61 -9.37
CA ALA A 30 -0.93 4.08 -9.51
C ALA A 30 -0.48 4.56 -10.88
N LYS A 31 0.35 3.81 -11.57
CA LYS A 31 0.87 4.15 -12.91
C LYS A 31 -0.01 3.61 -14.04
N ASP A 32 -1.06 2.87 -13.73
CA ASP A 32 -1.95 2.23 -14.69
C ASP A 32 -3.34 2.84 -14.59
N ASP A 33 -3.77 3.57 -15.61
CA ASP A 33 -5.06 4.27 -15.63
C ASP A 33 -6.28 3.33 -15.60
N SER A 34 -6.08 2.01 -15.71
CA SER A 34 -7.18 1.05 -15.55
C SER A 34 -7.59 0.85 -14.09
N HIS A 35 -6.87 1.45 -13.15
CA HIS A 35 -7.14 1.36 -11.71
C HIS A 35 -7.49 2.74 -11.17
N GLY A 36 -8.67 2.87 -10.58
CA GLY A 36 -9.16 4.11 -10.00
C GLY A 36 -9.74 3.89 -8.62
N TYR A 37 -10.70 4.72 -8.24
CA TYR A 37 -11.29 4.73 -6.89
C TYR A 37 -12.78 4.42 -6.95
N ASP A 38 -13.22 3.41 -6.20
CA ASP A 38 -14.64 3.07 -6.04
C ASP A 38 -14.84 2.38 -4.69
N GLN A 39 -15.75 2.88 -3.86
CA GLN A 39 -16.09 2.26 -2.58
C GLN A 39 -17.08 1.13 -2.70
N ASP A 40 -17.75 0.94 -3.83
CA ASP A 40 -18.71 -0.14 -4.06
C ASP A 40 -18.02 -1.40 -4.59
N TYR A 41 -17.22 -1.28 -5.64
CA TYR A 41 -16.45 -2.39 -6.25
C TYR A 41 -14.97 -2.20 -5.93
N ARG A 42 -14.63 -2.37 -4.66
CA ARG A 42 -13.37 -1.90 -4.08
C ARG A 42 -12.25 -2.93 -4.02
N TRP A 43 -12.50 -4.14 -4.49
CA TRP A 43 -11.52 -5.23 -4.42
C TRP A 43 -10.98 -5.64 -5.79
N GLY A 44 -10.95 -4.71 -6.73
CA GLY A 44 -10.42 -4.95 -8.06
C GLY A 44 -11.35 -5.71 -8.99
N GLU A 45 -12.62 -5.94 -8.62
CA GLU A 45 -13.58 -6.66 -9.44
C GLU A 45 -13.78 -5.99 -10.81
N LYS A 46 -13.67 -4.65 -10.83
CA LYS A 46 -13.71 -3.83 -12.06
C LYS A 46 -12.42 -3.04 -12.26
N GLY A 47 -11.35 -3.41 -11.54
CA GLY A 47 -10.05 -2.74 -11.60
C GLY A 47 -9.84 -1.64 -10.57
N ASP A 48 -10.89 -1.21 -9.88
CA ASP A 48 -10.83 -0.10 -8.91
C ASP A 48 -10.70 -0.59 -7.47
N TYR A 49 -10.19 0.28 -6.61
CA TYR A 49 -10.00 0.05 -5.17
C TYR A 49 -10.42 1.31 -4.40
N ASP A 50 -10.67 1.18 -3.10
CA ASP A 50 -10.63 2.34 -2.20
C ASP A 50 -9.28 2.38 -1.47
N CYS A 51 -9.10 3.33 -0.55
CA CYS A 51 -7.82 3.52 0.13
C CYS A 51 -7.39 2.26 0.90
N SER A 52 -8.29 1.68 1.68
CA SER A 52 -7.98 0.55 2.55
C SER A 52 -7.87 -0.76 1.76
N SER A 53 -8.77 -1.01 0.83
CA SER A 53 -8.74 -2.26 0.07
C SER A 53 -7.50 -2.38 -0.80
N ALA A 54 -7.00 -1.27 -1.35
CA ALA A 54 -5.76 -1.26 -2.12
C ALA A 54 -4.57 -1.73 -1.26
N VAL A 55 -4.39 -1.12 -0.09
CA VAL A 55 -3.29 -1.49 0.81
C VAL A 55 -3.41 -2.92 1.30
N ILE A 56 -4.61 -3.33 1.72
CA ILE A 56 -4.88 -4.69 2.19
C ILE A 56 -4.58 -5.71 1.09
N GLN A 57 -5.06 -5.47 -0.12
CA GLN A 57 -4.85 -6.39 -1.25
C GLN A 57 -3.38 -6.44 -1.66
N ALA A 58 -2.67 -5.31 -1.65
CA ALA A 58 -1.25 -5.27 -1.97
C ALA A 58 -0.43 -6.15 -1.03
N TRP A 59 -0.69 -6.08 0.27
CA TRP A 59 -0.01 -6.93 1.24
C TRP A 59 -0.42 -8.40 1.11
N GLN A 60 -1.70 -8.69 0.86
CA GLN A 60 -2.16 -10.06 0.60
C GLN A 60 -1.43 -10.65 -0.61
N ASN A 61 -1.33 -9.91 -1.70
CA ASN A 61 -0.61 -10.34 -2.90
C ASN A 61 0.88 -10.55 -2.64
N ALA A 62 1.45 -9.79 -1.72
CA ALA A 62 2.86 -9.91 -1.34
C ALA A 62 3.14 -11.12 -0.43
N GLY A 63 2.10 -11.82 0.02
CA GLY A 63 2.24 -13.00 0.88
C GLY A 63 2.03 -12.74 2.36
N VAL A 64 1.48 -11.57 2.74
CA VAL A 64 1.11 -11.25 4.12
C VAL A 64 -0.41 -11.32 4.24
N PRO A 65 -0.98 -12.33 4.95
CA PRO A 65 -2.40 -12.68 4.86
C PRO A 65 -3.30 -11.74 5.68
N VAL A 66 -3.24 -10.46 5.41
CA VAL A 66 -4.05 -9.45 6.13
C VAL A 66 -5.50 -9.43 5.65
N LYS A 67 -5.75 -9.66 4.36
CA LYS A 67 -7.11 -9.76 3.82
C LYS A 67 -7.81 -11.02 4.33
N SER A 68 -7.18 -12.16 4.16
CA SER A 68 -7.70 -13.44 4.67
C SER A 68 -7.77 -13.45 6.19
N GLY A 69 -6.94 -12.65 6.87
CA GLY A 69 -6.94 -12.47 8.32
C GLY A 69 -8.06 -11.55 8.84
N GLY A 70 -8.86 -10.96 7.95
CA GLY A 70 -10.05 -10.22 8.34
C GLY A 70 -9.99 -8.70 8.19
N ALA A 71 -8.92 -8.12 7.64
CA ALA A 71 -8.86 -6.68 7.39
C ALA A 71 -9.83 -6.29 6.26
N THR A 72 -10.65 -5.28 6.49
CA THR A 72 -11.69 -4.85 5.54
C THR A 72 -11.72 -3.35 5.30
N TYR A 73 -11.29 -2.54 6.26
CA TYR A 73 -11.34 -1.07 6.16
C TYR A 73 -10.33 -0.44 7.14
N THR A 74 -10.19 0.88 7.14
CA THR A 74 -9.20 1.56 7.99
C THR A 74 -9.34 1.26 9.49
N GLY A 75 -10.56 1.04 9.96
CA GLY A 75 -10.83 0.82 11.38
C GLY A 75 -10.38 -0.52 11.94
N ASP A 76 -10.23 -1.56 11.10
CA ASP A 76 -9.76 -2.88 11.54
C ASP A 76 -8.32 -3.19 11.13
N MET A 77 -7.70 -2.33 10.32
CA MET A 77 -6.37 -2.59 9.77
C MET A 77 -5.30 -2.75 10.84
N LYS A 78 -5.26 -1.86 11.82
CA LYS A 78 -4.22 -1.87 12.86
C LYS A 78 -4.16 -3.22 13.57
N ASN A 79 -5.30 -3.70 14.06
CA ASN A 79 -5.36 -4.96 14.79
C ASN A 79 -4.94 -6.16 13.94
N VAL A 80 -5.43 -6.24 12.71
CA VAL A 80 -5.11 -7.36 11.81
C VAL A 80 -3.65 -7.31 11.37
N PHE A 81 -3.14 -6.13 11.04
CA PHE A 81 -1.75 -5.97 10.62
C PHE A 81 -0.78 -6.32 11.75
N LEU A 82 -1.05 -5.88 12.98
CA LEU A 82 -0.22 -6.22 14.14
C LEU A 82 -0.18 -7.73 14.40
N LYS A 83 -1.26 -8.45 14.12
CA LYS A 83 -1.31 -9.92 14.23
C LYS A 83 -0.56 -10.63 13.10
N ASN A 84 -0.19 -9.92 12.05
CA ASN A 84 0.42 -10.48 10.86
C ASN A 84 1.83 -9.96 10.60
N GLY A 85 2.58 -9.68 11.64
CA GLY A 85 4.01 -9.38 11.55
C GLY A 85 4.35 -7.89 11.41
N PHE A 86 3.39 -7.01 11.56
CA PHE A 86 3.65 -5.57 11.60
C PHE A 86 3.94 -5.10 13.02
N VAL A 87 4.69 -4.03 13.14
CA VAL A 87 4.93 -3.32 14.39
C VAL A 87 4.49 -1.86 14.25
N ASP A 88 4.01 -1.29 15.34
CA ASP A 88 3.65 0.13 15.40
C ASP A 88 4.93 0.95 15.61
N VAL A 89 5.30 1.74 14.65
CA VAL A 89 6.51 2.60 14.69
C VAL A 89 6.17 4.08 14.80
N THR A 90 4.94 4.41 15.13
CA THR A 90 4.46 5.81 15.19
C THR A 90 5.37 6.68 16.06
N SER A 91 5.82 6.16 17.21
CA SER A 91 6.71 6.90 18.10
C SER A 91 8.13 7.09 17.58
N LYS A 92 8.52 6.36 16.53
CA LYS A 92 9.86 6.38 15.93
C LYS A 92 9.95 7.27 14.70
N VAL A 93 8.84 7.83 14.26
CA VAL A 93 8.77 8.66 13.06
C VAL A 93 8.21 10.04 13.41
N ASN A 94 8.56 11.03 12.61
CA ASN A 94 7.95 12.35 12.69
C ASN A 94 6.94 12.46 11.54
N VAL A 95 5.66 12.29 11.85
CA VAL A 95 4.61 12.29 10.82
C VAL A 95 4.45 13.67 10.16
N ALA A 96 4.81 14.75 10.86
CA ALA A 96 4.71 16.09 10.29
C ALA A 96 5.70 16.29 9.14
N THR A 97 6.90 15.72 9.24
CA THR A 97 7.97 15.90 8.25
C THR A 97 8.23 14.65 7.40
N GLY A 98 7.81 13.49 7.87
CA GLY A 98 8.16 12.20 7.25
C GLY A 98 9.50 11.63 7.68
N SER A 99 10.21 12.33 8.60
CA SER A 99 11.50 11.85 9.10
C SER A 99 11.36 10.52 9.82
N GLY A 100 12.20 9.55 9.48
CA GLY A 100 12.17 8.21 10.06
C GLY A 100 11.27 7.23 9.32
N LEU A 101 10.48 7.68 8.36
CA LEU A 101 9.68 6.78 7.53
C LEU A 101 10.57 5.95 6.60
N LEU A 102 10.21 4.70 6.41
CA LEU A 102 10.90 3.78 5.48
C LEU A 102 9.95 3.34 4.37
N ARG A 103 10.53 3.04 3.21
CA ARG A 103 9.78 2.52 2.06
C ARG A 103 8.94 1.31 2.46
N GLY A 104 7.63 1.38 2.19
CA GLY A 104 6.67 0.34 2.53
C GLY A 104 5.92 0.58 3.83
N ASP A 105 6.27 1.60 4.62
CA ASP A 105 5.51 1.93 5.82
C ASP A 105 4.06 2.24 5.47
N VAL A 106 3.14 1.71 6.27
CA VAL A 106 1.71 1.95 6.15
C VAL A 106 1.37 3.20 6.96
N LEU A 107 0.83 4.20 6.28
CA LEU A 107 0.44 5.48 6.85
C LEU A 107 -1.07 5.45 7.08
N LEU A 108 -1.49 5.35 8.34
CA LEU A 108 -2.87 5.10 8.70
C LEU A 108 -3.46 6.24 9.50
N ASN A 109 -4.62 6.71 9.06
CA ASN A 109 -5.60 7.40 9.89
C ASN A 109 -6.75 6.42 10.07
N GLU A 110 -6.90 5.87 11.27
CA GLU A 110 -7.81 4.76 11.54
C GLU A 110 -9.28 5.08 11.24
N THR A 111 -9.62 6.36 11.18
CA THR A 111 -10.99 6.82 10.94
C THR A 111 -11.26 7.11 9.46
N HIS A 112 -10.27 7.58 8.70
CA HIS A 112 -10.55 8.22 7.41
C HIS A 112 -9.75 7.74 6.22
N HIS A 113 -8.47 7.32 6.37
CA HIS A 113 -7.62 7.13 5.20
C HIS A 113 -6.39 6.28 5.48
N VAL A 114 -5.81 5.73 4.43
CA VAL A 114 -4.56 4.99 4.49
C VAL A 114 -3.78 5.17 3.18
N ALA A 115 -2.46 5.23 3.30
CA ALA A 115 -1.53 5.30 2.19
C ALA A 115 -0.30 4.46 2.52
N MET A 116 0.63 4.33 1.57
CA MET A 116 1.93 3.72 1.82
C MET A 116 3.06 4.66 1.43
N TYR A 117 4.12 4.65 2.22
CA TYR A 117 5.30 5.47 1.95
C TYR A 117 6.19 4.80 0.91
N CYS A 118 6.50 5.54 -0.17
CA CYS A 118 7.32 5.03 -1.27
C CYS A 118 8.84 5.19 -1.03
N GLY A 119 9.22 6.01 -0.07
CA GLY A 119 10.59 6.52 0.04
C GLY A 119 10.74 7.85 -0.69
N ASN A 120 11.88 8.52 -0.48
CA ASN A 120 12.24 9.77 -1.17
C ASN A 120 11.16 10.87 -1.07
N GLY A 121 10.44 10.92 0.04
CA GLY A 121 9.41 11.95 0.26
C GLY A 121 8.15 11.75 -0.58
N LYS A 122 7.84 10.53 -0.99
CA LYS A 122 6.65 10.21 -1.79
C LYS A 122 5.76 9.20 -1.08
N GLU A 123 4.46 9.29 -1.34
CA GLU A 123 3.46 8.33 -0.88
C GLU A 123 2.57 7.89 -2.05
N VAL A 124 1.95 6.71 -1.92
CA VAL A 124 1.03 6.16 -2.91
C VAL A 124 -0.30 5.80 -2.24
N GLU A 125 -1.41 6.11 -2.90
CA GLU A 125 -2.75 5.89 -2.35
C GLU A 125 -3.81 5.79 -3.44
N ALA A 126 -4.90 5.07 -3.13
CA ALA A 126 -6.17 5.21 -3.83
C ALA A 126 -6.96 6.29 -3.09
N SER A 127 -7.47 7.28 -3.80
CA SER A 127 -8.09 8.47 -3.22
C SER A 127 -9.32 8.90 -4.00
N ILE A 128 -10.30 9.47 -3.31
CA ILE A 128 -11.42 10.14 -3.97
C ILE A 128 -10.84 11.22 -4.89
N ASN A 129 -11.32 11.25 -6.14
CA ASN A 129 -10.83 12.23 -7.10
C ASN A 129 -11.22 13.66 -6.70
N GLU A 130 -10.68 14.65 -7.40
CA GLU A 130 -10.93 16.07 -7.11
C GLU A 130 -12.39 16.49 -7.33
N LYS A 131 -13.20 15.64 -7.95
CA LYS A 131 -14.64 15.87 -8.14
C LYS A 131 -15.47 15.26 -7.01
N GLY A 132 -14.83 14.62 -6.03
CA GLY A 132 -15.49 14.03 -4.87
C GLY A 132 -16.25 12.73 -5.15
N THR A 133 -15.95 12.05 -6.26
CA THR A 133 -16.62 10.79 -6.63
C THR A 133 -16.06 9.64 -5.79
N ALA A 134 -16.89 9.08 -4.90
CA ALA A 134 -16.52 7.97 -4.02
C ALA A 134 -17.13 6.64 -4.47
N HIS A 135 -18.26 6.67 -5.15
CA HIS A 135 -19.05 5.50 -5.52
C HIS A 135 -19.40 5.52 -7.01
N GLY A 136 -19.30 4.37 -7.65
CA GLY A 136 -19.74 4.19 -9.03
C GLY A 136 -18.84 4.92 -10.04
N GLY A 137 -19.42 5.25 -11.19
CA GLY A 137 -18.72 5.86 -12.30
C GLY A 137 -18.10 4.82 -13.24
N LYS A 138 -17.24 5.27 -14.14
CA LYS A 138 -16.50 4.38 -15.02
C LYS A 138 -15.34 3.73 -14.28
N PRO A 139 -15.08 2.42 -14.46
CA PRO A 139 -13.84 1.81 -13.97
C PRO A 139 -12.61 2.52 -14.54
N GLY A 140 -11.54 2.52 -13.74
CA GLY A 140 -10.28 3.16 -14.10
C GLY A 140 -10.18 4.59 -13.58
N ASP A 141 -8.98 5.17 -13.76
CA ASP A 141 -8.66 6.52 -13.31
C ASP A 141 -8.87 7.51 -14.44
N GLN A 142 -9.96 8.29 -14.38
CA GLN A 142 -10.31 9.27 -15.40
C GLN A 142 -9.62 10.61 -15.21
N THR A 143 -9.09 10.88 -14.02
CA THR A 143 -8.54 12.21 -13.67
C THR A 143 -7.03 12.18 -13.47
N GLY A 144 -6.42 10.98 -13.32
CA GLY A 144 -5.03 10.80 -12.93
C GLY A 144 -4.78 10.99 -11.44
N LYS A 145 -5.84 11.15 -10.64
CA LYS A 145 -5.73 11.41 -9.19
C LYS A 145 -6.58 10.49 -8.33
N GLU A 146 -7.11 9.43 -8.91
CA GLU A 146 -7.89 8.43 -8.17
C GLU A 146 -7.00 7.33 -7.59
N PHE A 147 -5.88 7.02 -8.23
CA PHE A 147 -4.83 6.16 -7.70
C PHE A 147 -3.49 6.80 -8.10
N LEU A 148 -2.75 7.33 -7.12
CA LEU A 148 -1.65 8.24 -7.43
C LEU A 148 -0.47 8.10 -6.49
N ILE A 149 0.69 8.50 -7.02
CA ILE A 149 1.90 8.77 -6.24
C ILE A 149 2.01 10.28 -6.10
N ARG A 150 2.20 10.76 -4.89
CA ARG A 150 2.30 12.18 -4.59
C ARG A 150 3.39 12.48 -3.59
N SER A 151 3.72 13.76 -3.40
CA SER A 151 4.61 14.19 -2.32
C SER A 151 4.00 13.82 -0.97
N TYR A 152 4.85 13.35 -0.07
CA TYR A 152 4.42 13.01 1.29
C TYR A 152 3.72 14.20 1.95
N ARG A 153 2.65 13.90 2.66
CA ARG A 153 1.93 14.86 3.52
C ARG A 153 1.50 14.17 4.81
N ASN A 154 1.35 14.95 5.87
CA ASN A 154 0.66 14.48 7.07
C ASN A 154 -0.85 14.68 6.87
N TYR A 155 -1.60 13.63 6.65
CA TYR A 155 -3.04 13.65 6.29
C TYR A 155 -3.98 14.28 7.34
N PRO A 156 -4.06 13.97 8.69
CA PRO A 156 -3.02 13.54 9.66
C PRO A 156 -2.98 12.02 9.91
N TRP A 157 -1.81 11.47 9.88
CA TRP A 157 -1.58 10.08 10.21
C TRP A 157 -1.51 9.91 11.74
N ASN A 158 -2.31 8.97 12.30
CA ASN A 158 -2.26 8.68 13.73
C ASN A 158 -1.61 7.34 14.05
N CYS A 159 -1.25 6.56 13.03
CA CYS A 159 -0.61 5.27 13.18
C CYS A 159 0.30 4.98 11.99
N VAL A 160 1.54 4.60 12.26
CA VAL A 160 2.47 4.14 11.22
C VAL A 160 2.84 2.70 11.54
N LEU A 161 2.57 1.79 10.59
CA LEU A 161 2.82 0.36 10.74
C LEU A 161 3.94 -0.06 9.80
N ARG A 162 4.88 -0.86 10.32
CA ARG A 162 6.02 -1.37 9.54
C ARG A 162 6.05 -2.88 9.62
N TYR A 163 6.15 -3.53 8.47
CA TYR A 163 6.26 -4.99 8.42
C TYR A 163 7.65 -5.42 8.90
N SER A 164 7.69 -6.30 9.89
CA SER A 164 8.94 -6.83 10.46
C SER A 164 9.22 -8.27 10.03
N GLY A 165 8.28 -8.91 9.35
CA GLY A 165 8.39 -10.32 8.96
C GLY A 165 9.49 -10.61 7.92
N ASN A 166 9.99 -9.57 7.20
CA ASN A 166 11.11 -9.74 6.28
C ASN A 166 12.37 -10.30 6.98
N ILE A 167 12.59 -9.85 8.22
CA ILE A 167 13.78 -10.25 8.99
C ILE A 167 13.63 -11.68 9.49
N SER A 168 12.47 -12.06 10.01
CA SER A 168 12.26 -13.40 10.53
C SER A 168 12.32 -14.46 9.44
N SER A 169 11.84 -14.18 8.21
CA SER A 169 11.97 -15.12 7.10
C SER A 169 13.41 -15.27 6.62
N ALA A 170 14.27 -14.27 6.82
CA ALA A 170 15.68 -14.35 6.47
C ALA A 170 16.48 -15.22 7.46
N SER A 171 16.03 -15.36 8.70
CA SER A 171 16.70 -16.15 9.73
C SER A 171 16.37 -17.64 9.65
N ASP A 172 15.38 -18.00 8.91
CA ASP A 172 14.96 -19.38 8.73
C ASP A 172 15.77 -20.09 7.64
#